data_4e0212b92d044c72574bd296612817f4
#
_entry.id   4e0212b92d044c72574bd296612817f4
#
_cell.length_a   1.000
_cell.length_b   1.000
_cell.length_c   1.000
_cell.angle_alpha   90.00
_cell.angle_beta   90.00
_cell.angle_gamma   90.00
#
_symmetry.space_group_name_H-M   'P 1'
#
loop_
_entity.id
_entity.type
_entity.pdbx_description
1 polymer ?
#
loop_
_entity_poly.entity_id
_entity_poly.type
_entity_poly.pdbx_seq_one_letter_code
_entity_poly.pdbx_strand_id
1 'polypeptide(L)'
;AGLARDIPFIFLSTDQVFDGAKGWYVETDAVHPLNVYGQTKAEAEQMVLENPAHSVVRIALTAGTSPTRDRSFVEDMLRTAAKGAKLTLFTDEFRCPIPAGALARALWEFAAQPRAGLYHLGGSERLSRWEIGELLARRYPELRPWIQPGSVADYHGPPRPPDLSMRSDKMQALLSFRLPGFRHWLNGDFSVGDDPWDGSASGDR
;
A
#
# COMPACT_ATOMS: atom_id res chain seq x y z
N ALA A 1 -18.72 5.98 -23.08
CA ALA A 1 -17.57 6.47 -23.86
C ALA A 1 -16.68 5.28 -24.13
N GLY A 2 -16.60 4.83 -25.40
CA GLY A 2 -15.75 3.70 -25.78
C GLY A 2 -14.31 4.03 -25.47
N LEU A 3 -13.72 3.32 -24.53
CA LEU A 3 -12.28 3.27 -24.37
C LEU A 3 -11.73 2.82 -25.71
N ALA A 4 -10.87 3.63 -26.32
CA ALA A 4 -10.21 3.26 -27.55
C ALA A 4 -9.57 1.88 -27.31
N ARG A 5 -10.00 0.87 -28.06
CA ARG A 5 -9.61 -0.55 -27.84
C ARG A 5 -8.12 -0.79 -27.90
N ASP A 6 -7.37 0.20 -28.39
CA ASP A 6 -5.93 0.11 -28.66
C ASP A 6 -5.04 0.82 -27.62
N ILE A 7 -5.63 1.45 -26.60
CA ILE A 7 -4.85 2.10 -25.53
C ILE A 7 -4.82 1.17 -24.31
N PRO A 8 -3.65 0.67 -23.90
CA PRO A 8 -3.53 -0.09 -22.66
C PRO A 8 -4.02 0.73 -21.46
N PHE A 9 -4.90 0.15 -20.65
CA PHE A 9 -5.39 0.77 -19.44
C PHE A 9 -4.83 0.05 -18.21
N ILE A 10 -4.32 0.80 -17.23
CA ILE A 10 -3.81 0.26 -15.97
C ILE A 10 -4.76 0.68 -14.86
N PHE A 11 -5.47 -0.29 -14.29
CA PHE A 11 -6.37 -0.07 -13.17
C PHE A 11 -5.66 -0.32 -11.84
N LEU A 12 -5.66 0.66 -10.95
CA LEU A 12 -5.13 0.51 -9.60
C LEU A 12 -6.20 -0.04 -8.68
N SER A 13 -6.00 -1.28 -8.24
CA SER A 13 -6.85 -1.97 -7.27
C SER A 13 -6.20 -1.99 -5.87
N THR A 14 -6.58 -2.90 -5.01
CA THR A 14 -6.23 -2.93 -3.59
C THR A 14 -6.00 -4.35 -3.08
N ASP A 15 -5.21 -4.50 -2.01
CA ASP A 15 -5.09 -5.72 -1.22
C ASP A 15 -6.41 -6.11 -0.52
N GLN A 16 -7.33 -5.16 -0.32
CA GLN A 16 -8.61 -5.40 0.35
C GLN A 16 -9.62 -6.23 -0.47
N VAL A 17 -9.23 -6.70 -1.64
CA VAL A 17 -9.99 -7.72 -2.39
C VAL A 17 -9.90 -9.10 -1.74
N PHE A 18 -9.01 -9.29 -0.78
CA PHE A 18 -8.81 -10.54 -0.04
C PHE A 18 -9.45 -10.50 1.35
N ASP A 19 -9.77 -11.68 1.89
CA ASP A 19 -10.32 -11.85 3.25
C ASP A 19 -9.28 -11.84 4.37
N GLY A 20 -8.01 -12.02 4.01
CA GLY A 20 -6.92 -12.06 4.97
C GLY A 20 -6.72 -13.41 5.67
N ALA A 21 -7.41 -14.46 5.26
CA ALA A 21 -7.32 -15.78 5.91
C ALA A 21 -5.99 -16.50 5.64
N LYS A 22 -5.37 -16.24 4.48
CA LYS A 22 -4.16 -16.94 4.00
C LYS A 22 -2.86 -16.16 4.28
N GLY A 23 -2.84 -14.87 3.95
CA GLY A 23 -1.62 -14.07 3.84
C GLY A 23 -0.73 -14.48 2.66
N TRP A 24 0.29 -13.67 2.35
CA TRP A 24 1.20 -13.88 1.22
C TRP A 24 0.49 -14.24 -0.08
N TYR A 25 -0.60 -13.52 -0.37
CA TYR A 25 -1.41 -13.72 -1.56
C TYR A 25 -0.60 -13.53 -2.84
N VAL A 26 -0.89 -14.38 -3.82
CA VAL A 26 -0.39 -14.30 -5.20
C VAL A 26 -1.54 -13.96 -6.16
N GLU A 27 -1.21 -13.56 -7.38
CA GLU A 27 -2.19 -13.06 -8.35
C GLU A 27 -3.24 -14.11 -8.75
N THR A 28 -2.96 -15.39 -8.56
CA THR A 28 -3.87 -16.52 -8.87
C THR A 28 -4.79 -16.88 -7.71
N ASP A 29 -4.63 -16.27 -6.53
CA ASP A 29 -5.50 -16.54 -5.39
C ASP A 29 -6.90 -15.94 -5.62
N ALA A 30 -7.91 -16.65 -5.15
CA ALA A 30 -9.29 -16.19 -5.21
C ALA A 30 -9.51 -14.94 -4.34
N VAL A 31 -10.35 -14.02 -4.81
CA VAL A 31 -10.74 -12.82 -4.08
C VAL A 31 -11.97 -13.09 -3.21
N HIS A 32 -11.96 -12.63 -1.96
CA HIS A 32 -13.05 -12.71 -1.00
C HIS A 32 -13.08 -11.43 -0.14
N PRO A 33 -13.55 -10.30 -0.71
CA PRO A 33 -13.52 -9.02 0.01
C PRO A 33 -14.49 -9.01 1.18
N LEU A 34 -14.05 -8.47 2.35
CA LEU A 34 -14.86 -8.37 3.56
C LEU A 34 -15.67 -7.06 3.66
N ASN A 35 -15.46 -6.12 2.75
CA ASN A 35 -16.11 -4.82 2.79
C ASN A 35 -16.52 -4.35 1.39
N VAL A 36 -17.42 -3.36 1.34
CA VAL A 36 -17.96 -2.81 0.08
C VAL A 36 -16.86 -2.24 -0.81
N TYR A 37 -15.84 -1.60 -0.24
CA TYR A 37 -14.73 -1.06 -1.02
C TYR A 37 -13.97 -2.17 -1.76
N GLY A 38 -13.60 -3.24 -1.06
CA GLY A 38 -12.94 -4.40 -1.68
C GLY A 38 -13.82 -5.07 -2.74
N GLN A 39 -15.12 -5.19 -2.46
CA GLN A 39 -16.09 -5.77 -3.40
C GLN A 39 -16.18 -4.96 -4.69
N THR A 40 -16.38 -3.63 -4.60
CA THR A 40 -16.46 -2.77 -5.80
C THR A 40 -15.16 -2.76 -6.59
N LYS A 41 -14.00 -2.88 -5.91
CA LYS A 41 -12.70 -3.02 -6.58
C LYS A 41 -12.58 -4.36 -7.30
N ALA A 42 -12.98 -5.47 -6.67
CA ALA A 42 -12.96 -6.80 -7.29
C ALA A 42 -13.87 -6.89 -8.52
N GLU A 43 -15.06 -6.30 -8.46
CA GLU A 43 -15.98 -6.20 -9.62
C GLU A 43 -15.35 -5.39 -10.76
N ALA A 44 -14.72 -4.25 -10.44
CA ALA A 44 -14.04 -3.44 -11.44
C ALA A 44 -12.82 -4.14 -12.06
N GLU A 45 -12.07 -4.96 -11.29
CA GLU A 45 -10.99 -5.80 -11.82
C GLU A 45 -11.51 -6.74 -12.93
N GLN A 46 -12.63 -7.40 -12.70
CA GLN A 46 -13.22 -8.32 -13.67
C GLN A 46 -13.56 -7.57 -14.97
N MET A 47 -14.24 -6.42 -14.87
CA MET A 47 -14.61 -5.60 -16.04
C MET A 47 -13.37 -5.13 -16.84
N VAL A 48 -12.28 -4.75 -16.14
CA VAL A 48 -11.06 -4.30 -16.80
C VAL A 48 -10.36 -5.46 -17.49
N LEU A 49 -10.31 -6.64 -16.88
CA LEU A 49 -9.64 -7.82 -17.40
C LEU A 49 -10.41 -8.51 -18.56
N GLU A 50 -11.65 -8.12 -18.85
CA GLU A 50 -12.35 -8.54 -20.07
C GLU A 50 -11.60 -8.09 -21.34
N ASN A 51 -10.87 -6.98 -21.28
CA ASN A 51 -10.01 -6.57 -22.36
C ASN A 51 -8.59 -7.12 -22.16
N PRO A 52 -8.10 -8.01 -23.05
CA PRO A 52 -6.80 -8.67 -22.91
C PRO A 52 -5.60 -7.73 -23.06
N ALA A 53 -5.79 -6.45 -23.41
CA ALA A 53 -4.73 -5.44 -23.48
C ALA A 53 -4.59 -4.67 -22.14
N HIS A 54 -5.51 -4.84 -21.20
CA HIS A 54 -5.54 -4.06 -19.96
C HIS A 54 -4.80 -4.76 -18.81
N SER A 55 -4.46 -3.96 -17.81
CA SER A 55 -3.76 -4.43 -16.61
C SER A 55 -4.48 -4.00 -15.35
N VAL A 56 -4.43 -4.85 -14.35
CA VAL A 56 -4.84 -4.53 -12.97
C VAL A 56 -3.63 -4.62 -12.07
N VAL A 57 -3.42 -3.61 -11.22
CA VAL A 57 -2.35 -3.60 -10.20
C VAL A 57 -3.00 -3.47 -8.83
N ARG A 58 -2.98 -4.54 -8.03
CA ARG A 58 -3.40 -4.51 -6.63
C ARG A 58 -2.29 -3.91 -5.79
N ILE A 59 -2.60 -2.81 -5.12
CA ILE A 59 -1.65 -2.04 -4.32
C ILE A 59 -1.84 -2.37 -2.84
N ALA A 60 -0.74 -2.57 -2.12
CA ALA A 60 -0.72 -2.69 -0.67
C ALA A 60 -0.82 -1.32 0.02
N LEU A 61 -0.87 -1.34 1.36
CA LEU A 61 -0.87 -0.15 2.20
C LEU A 61 0.26 0.81 1.81
N THR A 62 -0.09 2.03 1.36
CA THR A 62 0.89 3.02 0.88
C THR A 62 1.31 3.96 2.01
N ALA A 63 2.62 4.08 2.21
CA ALA A 63 3.23 4.94 3.22
C ALA A 63 3.93 6.15 2.58
N GLY A 64 3.94 7.28 3.29
CA GLY A 64 4.61 8.49 2.83
C GLY A 64 3.89 9.75 3.31
N THR A 65 4.30 10.87 2.75
CA THR A 65 3.66 12.17 2.97
C THR A 65 2.90 12.60 1.72
N SER A 66 1.75 13.23 1.89
CA SER A 66 0.98 13.82 0.81
C SER A 66 1.14 15.34 0.78
N PRO A 67 0.90 16.03 -0.35
CA PRO A 67 0.97 17.49 -0.41
C PRO A 67 0.07 18.19 0.62
N THR A 68 -1.09 17.60 0.92
CA THR A 68 -2.07 18.12 1.89
C THR A 68 -1.84 17.61 3.31
N ARG A 69 -0.91 16.66 3.51
CA ARG A 69 -0.57 16.01 4.80
C ARG A 69 -1.75 15.34 5.51
N ASP A 70 -2.68 14.77 4.76
CA ASP A 70 -3.91 14.17 5.30
C ASP A 70 -4.37 12.88 4.59
N ARG A 71 -3.57 12.35 3.65
CA ARG A 71 -3.99 11.22 2.79
C ARG A 71 -3.33 9.89 3.11
N SER A 72 -2.19 9.89 3.82
CA SER A 72 -1.52 8.65 4.18
C SER A 72 -1.87 8.20 5.59
N PHE A 73 -1.76 6.89 5.85
CA PHE A 73 -1.98 6.36 7.19
C PHE A 73 -0.92 6.88 8.19
N VAL A 74 0.29 7.22 7.73
CA VAL A 74 1.34 7.81 8.56
C VAL A 74 0.89 9.18 9.05
N GLU A 75 0.37 10.02 8.15
CA GLU A 75 -0.14 11.35 8.46
C GLU A 75 -1.36 11.30 9.39
N ASP A 76 -2.23 10.29 9.18
CA ASP A 76 -3.39 10.08 10.06
C ASP A 76 -2.98 9.70 11.48
N MET A 77 -1.97 8.83 11.62
CA MET A 77 -1.41 8.47 12.93
C MET A 77 -0.81 9.69 13.64
N LEU A 78 0.00 10.49 12.95
CA LEU A 78 0.60 11.72 13.49
C LEU A 78 -0.47 12.74 13.91
N ARG A 79 -1.48 12.94 13.07
CA ARG A 79 -2.61 13.85 13.35
C ARG A 79 -3.43 13.38 14.55
N THR A 80 -3.65 12.06 14.68
CA THR A 80 -4.39 11.47 15.81
C THR A 80 -3.62 11.62 17.11
N ALA A 81 -2.30 11.36 17.09
CA ALA A 81 -1.42 11.58 18.22
C ALA A 81 -1.37 13.07 18.65
N ALA A 82 -1.30 13.99 17.68
CA ALA A 82 -1.32 15.45 17.96
C ALA A 82 -2.60 15.92 18.62
N LYS A 83 -3.72 15.21 18.45
CA LYS A 83 -5.00 15.45 19.15
C LYS A 83 -5.05 14.82 20.55
N GLY A 84 -3.99 14.13 20.99
CA GLY A 84 -3.95 13.45 22.27
C GLY A 84 -4.79 12.16 22.31
N ALA A 85 -5.11 11.57 21.17
CA ALA A 85 -5.90 10.35 21.08
C ALA A 85 -5.03 9.10 21.00
N LYS A 86 -5.41 8.03 21.72
CA LYS A 86 -4.74 6.73 21.66
C LYS A 86 -5.04 6.02 20.35
N LEU A 87 -4.02 5.36 19.83
CA LEU A 87 -4.03 4.51 18.64
C LEU A 87 -3.80 3.07 19.07
N THR A 88 -4.82 2.23 18.97
CA THR A 88 -4.65 0.79 19.14
C THR A 88 -4.20 0.18 17.82
N LEU A 89 -3.00 -0.40 17.80
CA LEU A 89 -2.38 -1.01 16.64
C LEU A 89 -2.31 -2.52 16.82
N PHE A 90 -2.90 -3.25 15.89
CA PHE A 90 -3.07 -4.70 16.04
C PHE A 90 -1.76 -5.46 15.80
N THR A 91 -1.46 -6.40 16.68
CA THR A 91 -0.29 -7.28 16.60
C THR A 91 -0.51 -8.43 15.62
N ASP A 92 -1.75 -8.68 15.27
CA ASP A 92 -2.25 -9.78 14.43
C ASP A 92 -2.98 -9.29 13.14
N GLU A 93 -2.75 -8.04 12.74
CA GLU A 93 -3.19 -7.49 11.45
C GLU A 93 -1.95 -7.13 10.61
N PHE A 94 -1.71 -7.89 9.52
CA PHE A 94 -0.50 -7.79 8.71
C PHE A 94 -0.71 -7.15 7.35
N ARG A 95 0.30 -6.39 6.90
CA ARG A 95 0.35 -5.70 5.60
C ARG A 95 1.77 -5.76 5.02
N CYS A 96 1.88 -5.44 3.73
CA CYS A 96 3.17 -5.20 3.05
C CYS A 96 3.27 -3.71 2.67
N PRO A 97 3.55 -2.80 3.63
CA PRO A 97 3.54 -1.37 3.34
C PRO A 97 4.59 -1.01 2.29
N ILE A 98 4.19 -0.17 1.31
CA ILE A 98 5.05 0.31 0.23
C ILE A 98 5.20 1.84 0.33
N PRO A 99 6.43 2.40 0.23
CA PRO A 99 6.62 3.83 0.13
C PRO A 99 5.99 4.41 -1.13
N ALA A 100 5.34 5.57 -1.03
CA ALA A 100 4.66 6.22 -2.15
C ALA A 100 5.58 6.51 -3.34
N GLY A 101 6.83 6.94 -3.08
CA GLY A 101 7.83 7.15 -4.14
C GLY A 101 8.21 5.85 -4.86
N ALA A 102 8.38 4.74 -4.13
CA ALA A 102 8.65 3.43 -4.72
C ALA A 102 7.46 2.92 -5.55
N LEU A 103 6.24 3.11 -5.01
CA LEU A 103 5.00 2.81 -5.73
C LEU A 103 4.91 3.59 -7.05
N ALA A 104 5.12 4.91 -6.99
CA ALA A 104 5.06 5.77 -8.16
C ALA A 104 6.09 5.37 -9.21
N ARG A 105 7.35 5.15 -8.81
CA ARG A 105 8.40 4.69 -9.70
C ARG A 105 8.06 3.37 -10.36
N ALA A 106 7.59 2.38 -9.60
CA ALA A 106 7.19 1.08 -10.14
C ALA A 106 6.06 1.22 -11.17
N LEU A 107 5.06 2.05 -10.90
CA LEU A 107 3.95 2.30 -11.81
C LEU A 107 4.42 3.01 -13.09
N TRP A 108 5.36 3.96 -13.01
CA TRP A 108 5.92 4.63 -14.19
C TRP A 108 6.76 3.68 -15.03
N GLU A 109 7.62 2.84 -14.43
CA GLU A 109 8.37 1.82 -15.18
C GLU A 109 7.43 0.82 -15.84
N PHE A 110 6.39 0.36 -15.14
CA PHE A 110 5.37 -0.53 -15.70
C PHE A 110 4.57 0.13 -16.83
N ALA A 111 4.19 1.40 -16.69
CA ALA A 111 3.44 2.15 -17.70
C ALA A 111 4.25 2.42 -18.98
N ALA A 112 5.57 2.51 -18.88
CA ALA A 112 6.45 2.67 -20.05
C ALA A 112 6.45 1.43 -20.97
N GLN A 113 6.21 0.23 -20.40
CA GLN A 113 6.11 -1.03 -21.14
C GLN A 113 4.98 -1.90 -20.54
N PRO A 114 3.71 -1.49 -20.69
CA PRO A 114 2.61 -2.14 -20.01
C PRO A 114 2.43 -3.58 -20.51
N ARG A 115 2.18 -4.47 -19.57
CA ARG A 115 1.89 -5.89 -19.85
C ARG A 115 0.53 -6.24 -19.30
N ALA A 116 -0.33 -6.75 -20.13
CA ALA A 116 -1.67 -7.16 -19.77
C ALA A 116 -1.71 -8.16 -18.61
N GLY A 117 -2.80 -8.14 -17.86
CA GLY A 117 -3.09 -9.08 -16.77
C GLY A 117 -3.03 -8.47 -15.38
N LEU A 118 -3.01 -9.34 -14.38
CA LEU A 118 -3.08 -8.98 -12.98
C LEU A 118 -1.69 -9.00 -12.32
N TYR A 119 -1.41 -7.99 -11.51
CA TYR A 119 -0.15 -7.79 -10.78
C TYR A 119 -0.40 -7.36 -9.35
N HIS A 120 0.50 -7.76 -8.44
CA HIS A 120 0.56 -7.25 -7.07
C HIS A 120 1.73 -6.27 -6.92
N LEU A 121 1.52 -5.21 -6.15
CA LEU A 121 2.54 -4.19 -5.87
C LEU A 121 2.49 -3.77 -4.40
N GLY A 122 3.32 -4.39 -3.59
CA GLY A 122 3.53 -4.11 -2.18
C GLY A 122 5.01 -4.00 -1.84
N GLY A 123 5.31 -3.54 -0.64
CA GLY A 123 6.67 -3.57 -0.10
C GLY A 123 7.14 -5.00 0.17
N SER A 124 8.47 -5.18 0.29
CA SER A 124 9.07 -6.51 0.45
C SER A 124 8.93 -7.10 1.86
N GLU A 125 8.39 -6.34 2.83
CA GLU A 125 8.24 -6.77 4.22
C GLU A 125 6.77 -6.94 4.60
N ARG A 126 6.46 -8.09 5.24
CA ARG A 126 5.20 -8.31 5.94
C ARG A 126 5.36 -7.86 7.39
N LEU A 127 4.57 -6.87 7.78
CA LEU A 127 4.60 -6.27 9.11
C LEU A 127 3.20 -6.20 9.70
N SER A 128 3.10 -6.44 11.02
CA SER A 128 1.87 -6.15 11.74
C SER A 128 1.65 -4.63 11.86
N ARG A 129 0.40 -4.21 12.10
CA ARG A 129 0.10 -2.79 12.36
C ARG A 129 0.88 -2.26 13.54
N TRP A 130 1.10 -3.09 14.57
CA TRP A 130 1.90 -2.75 15.73
C TRP A 130 3.38 -2.52 15.35
N GLU A 131 4.01 -3.46 14.63
CA GLU A 131 5.40 -3.29 14.17
C GLU A 131 5.58 -2.03 13.31
N ILE A 132 4.62 -1.74 12.41
CA ILE A 132 4.62 -0.50 11.62
C ILE A 132 4.60 0.72 12.55
N GLY A 133 3.74 0.71 13.57
CA GLY A 133 3.64 1.79 14.56
C GLY A 133 4.91 1.98 15.37
N GLU A 134 5.55 0.90 15.82
CA GLU A 134 6.83 0.96 16.52
C GLU A 134 7.97 1.53 15.66
N LEU A 135 8.02 1.13 14.39
CA LEU A 135 8.98 1.67 13.43
C LEU A 135 8.76 3.17 13.20
N LEU A 136 7.51 3.58 13.02
CA LEU A 136 7.15 5.00 12.90
C LEU A 136 7.48 5.78 14.18
N ALA A 137 7.25 5.21 15.37
CA ALA A 137 7.58 5.87 16.64
C ALA A 137 9.10 6.00 16.90
N ARG A 138 9.94 5.26 16.18
CA ARG A 138 11.40 5.50 16.17
C ARG A 138 11.75 6.73 15.30
N ARG A 139 11.05 6.90 14.18
CA ARG A 139 11.25 8.03 13.26
C ARG A 139 10.56 9.31 13.72
N TYR A 140 9.42 9.15 14.40
CA TYR A 140 8.56 10.19 14.94
C TYR A 140 8.29 9.92 16.43
N PRO A 141 9.22 10.29 17.34
CA PRO A 141 9.14 9.95 18.76
C PRO A 141 7.87 10.44 19.47
N GLU A 142 7.24 11.49 18.94
CA GLU A 142 5.97 12.03 19.41
C GLU A 142 4.79 11.04 19.32
N LEU A 143 4.90 10.00 18.51
CA LEU A 143 3.89 8.93 18.43
C LEU A 143 3.91 7.99 19.65
N ARG A 144 5.09 7.80 20.27
CA ARG A 144 5.29 6.76 21.28
C ARG A 144 4.31 6.78 22.45
N PRO A 145 3.94 7.93 23.03
CA PRO A 145 2.97 7.97 24.14
C PRO A 145 1.55 7.57 23.72
N TRP A 146 1.27 7.59 22.42
CA TRP A 146 -0.10 7.48 21.90
C TRP A 146 -0.40 6.12 21.26
N ILE A 147 0.61 5.31 20.92
CA ILE A 147 0.40 3.98 20.37
C ILE A 147 0.34 2.93 21.49
N GLN A 148 -0.54 1.94 21.31
CA GLN A 148 -0.63 0.77 22.17
C GLN A 148 -0.95 -0.47 21.35
N PRO A 149 -0.46 -1.67 21.76
CA PRO A 149 -0.79 -2.91 21.08
C PRO A 149 -2.25 -3.30 21.34
N GLY A 150 -2.82 -4.05 20.40
CA GLY A 150 -4.14 -4.67 20.51
C GLY A 150 -4.22 -5.92 19.64
N SER A 151 -5.36 -6.58 19.66
CA SER A 151 -5.67 -7.73 18.80
C SER A 151 -6.92 -7.46 17.96
N VAL A 152 -6.94 -7.98 16.73
CA VAL A 152 -8.15 -7.97 15.88
C VAL A 152 -9.28 -8.77 16.56
N ALA A 153 -8.94 -9.78 17.37
CA ALA A 153 -9.93 -10.55 18.11
C ALA A 153 -10.76 -9.71 19.11
N ASP A 154 -10.17 -8.64 19.64
CA ASP A 154 -10.83 -7.73 20.59
C ASP A 154 -11.53 -6.55 19.89
N TYR A 155 -11.51 -6.53 18.56
CA TYR A 155 -12.08 -5.44 17.78
C TYR A 155 -13.56 -5.69 17.46
N HIS A 156 -14.45 -4.80 17.89
CA HIS A 156 -15.91 -4.92 17.72
C HIS A 156 -16.47 -4.04 16.59
N GLY A 157 -15.63 -3.53 15.72
CA GLY A 157 -16.03 -2.72 14.55
C GLY A 157 -16.29 -3.57 13.30
N PRO A 158 -16.34 -2.92 12.11
CA PRO A 158 -16.48 -3.63 10.84
C PRO A 158 -15.39 -4.67 10.63
N PRO A 159 -15.66 -5.78 9.92
CA PRO A 159 -14.68 -6.85 9.68
C PRO A 159 -13.35 -6.32 9.16
N ARG A 160 -12.26 -6.77 9.77
CA ARG A 160 -10.89 -6.42 9.38
C ARG A 160 -10.15 -7.66 8.91
N PRO A 161 -9.66 -7.68 7.66
CA PRO A 161 -8.85 -8.81 7.19
C PRO A 161 -7.55 -8.88 7.99
N PRO A 162 -7.25 -10.02 8.65
CA PRO A 162 -6.07 -10.12 9.52
C PRO A 162 -4.75 -10.10 8.75
N ASP A 163 -4.67 -10.69 7.56
CA ASP A 163 -3.41 -10.74 6.82
C ASP A 163 -3.60 -10.46 5.32
N LEU A 164 -3.37 -9.23 4.91
CA LEU A 164 -3.38 -8.84 3.50
C LEU A 164 -1.97 -8.75 2.90
N SER A 165 -1.01 -9.49 3.45
CA SER A 165 0.31 -9.57 2.82
C SER A 165 0.21 -10.19 1.43
N MET A 166 0.94 -9.61 0.47
CA MET A 166 0.97 -10.02 -0.94
C MET A 166 2.40 -10.26 -1.39
N ARG A 167 2.59 -11.23 -2.27
CA ARG A 167 3.82 -11.39 -3.04
C ARG A 167 3.77 -10.50 -4.28
N SER A 168 4.87 -9.80 -4.55
CA SER A 168 5.00 -8.90 -5.70
C SER A 168 6.03 -9.41 -6.70
N ASP A 169 6.32 -10.72 -6.72
CA ASP A 169 7.38 -11.31 -7.52
C ASP A 169 7.17 -11.07 -9.03
N LYS A 170 5.92 -11.15 -9.49
CA LYS A 170 5.57 -10.92 -10.89
C LYS A 170 5.84 -9.47 -11.31
N MET A 171 5.48 -8.49 -10.48
CA MET A 171 5.82 -7.09 -10.72
C MET A 171 7.32 -6.86 -10.57
N GLN A 172 7.95 -7.39 -9.51
CA GLN A 172 9.39 -7.24 -9.27
C GLN A 172 10.25 -7.69 -10.46
N ALA A 173 9.85 -8.73 -11.18
CA ALA A 173 10.56 -9.22 -12.36
C ALA A 173 10.56 -8.24 -13.55
N LEU A 174 9.70 -7.22 -13.52
CA LEU A 174 9.57 -6.20 -14.57
C LEU A 174 10.26 -4.88 -14.20
N LEU A 175 10.69 -4.72 -12.94
CA LEU A 175 11.25 -3.47 -12.44
C LEU A 175 12.77 -3.46 -12.51
N SER A 176 13.35 -2.30 -12.80
CA SER A 176 14.81 -2.07 -12.81
C SER A 176 15.40 -1.95 -11.39
N PHE A 177 14.59 -1.88 -10.36
CA PHE A 177 14.99 -1.74 -8.96
C PHE A 177 14.28 -2.76 -8.06
N ARG A 178 14.82 -2.99 -6.86
CA ARG A 178 14.17 -3.83 -5.86
C ARG A 178 13.13 -3.04 -5.09
N LEU A 179 11.93 -3.61 -4.95
CA LEU A 179 10.90 -3.06 -4.07
C LEU A 179 11.42 -3.00 -2.63
N PRO A 180 11.41 -1.84 -1.99
CA PRO A 180 12.00 -1.67 -0.67
C PRO A 180 11.16 -2.34 0.43
N GLY A 181 11.83 -2.73 1.50
CA GLY A 181 11.18 -2.98 2.77
C GLY A 181 10.85 -1.67 3.49
N PHE A 182 9.86 -1.70 4.36
CA PHE A 182 9.42 -0.52 5.10
C PHE A 182 10.49 0.00 6.09
N ARG A 183 11.22 -0.93 6.73
CA ARG A 183 12.35 -0.58 7.62
C ARG A 183 13.47 0.13 6.86
N HIS A 184 13.82 -0.42 5.70
CA HIS A 184 14.86 0.15 4.85
C HIS A 184 14.52 1.58 4.39
N TRP A 185 13.27 1.79 3.97
CA TRP A 185 12.79 3.12 3.60
C TRP A 185 12.83 4.11 4.78
N LEU A 186 12.38 3.73 5.97
CA LEU A 186 12.37 4.61 7.14
C LEU A 186 13.77 5.04 7.59
N ASN A 187 14.79 4.20 7.36
CA ASN A 187 16.19 4.51 7.66
C ASN A 187 16.84 5.46 6.63
N GLY A 188 16.15 5.81 5.55
CA GLY A 188 16.68 6.64 4.48
C GLY A 188 17.57 5.89 3.48
N ASP A 189 17.65 4.56 3.58
CA ASP A 189 18.50 3.73 2.71
C ASP A 189 17.90 3.53 1.30
N PHE A 190 16.66 3.96 1.09
CA PHE A 190 15.98 3.95 -0.19
C PHE A 190 15.71 5.39 -0.64
N SER A 191 16.59 5.95 -1.46
CA SER A 191 16.30 7.13 -2.25
C SER A 191 15.72 6.67 -3.59
N VAL A 192 14.48 7.02 -3.87
CA VAL A 192 14.00 7.15 -5.24
C VAL A 192 14.75 8.37 -5.76
N GLY A 193 15.74 8.18 -6.66
CA GLY A 193 16.60 9.28 -7.11
C GLY A 193 15.78 10.55 -7.33
N ASP A 194 16.17 11.59 -6.63
CA ASP A 194 15.53 12.92 -6.58
C ASP A 194 14.00 12.84 -6.57
N ASP A 195 13.44 12.55 -5.40
CA ASP A 195 11.99 12.67 -5.17
C ASP A 195 11.60 14.13 -5.43
N PRO A 196 10.91 14.46 -6.54
CA PRO A 196 10.52 15.85 -6.81
C PRO A 196 9.58 16.41 -5.73
N TRP A 197 9.22 15.58 -4.72
CA TRP A 197 8.31 15.87 -3.63
C TRP A 197 8.96 15.77 -2.24
N ASP A 198 10.28 15.65 -2.11
CA ASP A 198 10.96 15.54 -0.82
C ASP A 198 10.86 16.82 0.04
N GLY A 199 10.24 17.86 -0.46
CA GLY A 199 10.00 19.10 0.29
C GLY A 199 11.26 19.92 0.54
N SER A 200 12.42 19.52 0.01
CA SER A 200 13.69 20.25 0.17
C SER A 200 13.86 21.39 -0.83
N ALA A 201 12.89 21.63 -1.72
CA ALA A 201 12.78 22.89 -2.45
C ALA A 201 12.35 23.99 -1.47
N SER A 202 13.26 24.30 -0.53
CA SER A 202 13.24 25.52 0.25
C SER A 202 13.31 26.71 -0.71
N GLY A 203 12.41 27.65 -0.44
CA GLY A 203 12.30 28.94 -1.00
C GLY A 203 13.50 29.53 -1.74
N ASP A 204 13.15 29.97 -2.92
CA ASP A 204 13.56 31.28 -3.44
C ASP A 204 12.83 31.48 -4.78
N ARG A 205 11.70 32.16 -4.68
CA ARG A 205 11.29 33.25 -5.58
C ARG A 205 9.92 33.82 -5.19
#